data_260f6bdcacfb85f0265ebff9bfe50825
#
_entry.id   260f6bdcacfb85f0265ebff9bfe50825
#
_cell.length_a   1.000
_cell.length_b   1.000
_cell.length_c   1.000
_cell.angle_alpha   90.00
_cell.angle_beta   90.00
_cell.angle_gamma   90.00
#
_symmetry.space_group_name_H-M   'P 1'
#
loop_
_entity.id
_entity.type
_entity.pdbx_description
1 polymer ?
#
loop_
_entity_poly.entity_id
_entity_poly.type
_entity_poly.pdbx_seq_one_letter_code
_entity_poly.pdbx_strand_id
1 'polypeptide(L)'
;MKPTCSVPTTTDAHGPLIVRVLTEATQRQRFDALLETEHFLGPRVPAGDRLDQVAEQNGQWVGLLLWCAPALHLKDRDAWVGWDPLTRAQRLKLIVNQARFLVPDAARRPNLASQILAAATAALPDQWFAHHGYAPLLAETFTDPEAHAGTCYKAAGWIPAG
;
A
#
# COMPACT_ATOMS: atom_id res chain seq x y z
N MET A 1 38.42 -6.05 -25.20
CA MET A 1 37.86 -6.86 -24.09
C MET A 1 37.24 -5.89 -23.06
N LYS A 2 35.90 -5.80 -23.01
CA LYS A 2 35.21 -4.95 -22.03
C LYS A 2 34.95 -5.79 -20.77
N PRO A 3 35.23 -5.29 -19.56
CA PRO A 3 34.86 -6.02 -18.36
C PRO A 3 33.33 -5.97 -18.19
N THR A 4 32.71 -7.14 -18.14
CA THR A 4 31.34 -7.34 -17.74
C THR A 4 31.23 -7.00 -16.26
N CYS A 5 30.60 -5.87 -15.95
CA CYS A 5 30.25 -5.51 -14.60
C CYS A 5 29.09 -6.42 -14.15
N SER A 6 29.44 -7.46 -13.41
CA SER A 6 28.44 -8.29 -12.72
C SER A 6 27.91 -7.46 -11.55
N VAL A 7 26.67 -6.99 -11.66
CA VAL A 7 25.94 -6.45 -10.53
C VAL A 7 25.76 -7.60 -9.53
N PRO A 8 26.22 -7.48 -8.27
CA PRO A 8 25.95 -8.51 -7.28
C PRO A 8 24.44 -8.53 -7.03
N THR A 9 23.80 -9.61 -7.43
CA THR A 9 22.45 -9.93 -6.98
C THR A 9 22.56 -10.16 -5.47
N THR A 10 22.18 -9.17 -4.69
CA THR A 10 22.03 -9.33 -3.24
C THR A 10 20.94 -10.36 -3.06
N THR A 11 21.32 -11.62 -2.81
CA THR A 11 20.38 -12.67 -2.40
C THR A 11 19.85 -12.21 -1.04
N ASP A 12 18.63 -11.69 -1.00
CA ASP A 12 17.98 -11.35 0.25
C ASP A 12 17.91 -12.62 1.10
N ALA A 13 18.54 -12.61 2.28
CA ALA A 13 18.60 -13.74 3.20
C ALA A 13 17.21 -14.26 3.62
N HIS A 14 16.16 -13.47 3.35
CA HIS A 14 14.77 -13.77 3.70
C HIS A 14 13.94 -14.32 2.52
N GLY A 15 14.53 -14.45 1.33
CA GLY A 15 13.82 -14.90 0.13
C GLY A 15 13.01 -13.78 -0.56
N PRO A 16 12.34 -14.10 -1.69
CA PRO A 16 11.62 -13.12 -2.49
C PRO A 16 10.38 -12.61 -1.76
N LEU A 17 10.12 -11.31 -1.89
CA LEU A 17 8.91 -10.65 -1.42
C LEU A 17 7.84 -10.78 -2.51
N ILE A 18 6.70 -11.39 -2.17
CA ILE A 18 5.57 -11.60 -3.08
C ILE A 18 4.38 -10.83 -2.55
N VAL A 19 3.77 -9.99 -3.39
CA VAL A 19 2.55 -9.25 -3.05
C VAL A 19 1.37 -9.84 -3.81
N ARG A 20 0.36 -10.30 -3.08
CA ARG A 20 -0.85 -10.87 -3.66
C ARG A 20 -2.11 -10.28 -3.04
N VAL A 21 -3.23 -10.38 -3.76
CA VAL A 21 -4.55 -9.96 -3.31
C VAL A 21 -5.25 -11.12 -2.63
N LEU A 22 -5.91 -10.85 -1.51
CA LEU A 22 -6.74 -11.83 -0.82
C LEU A 22 -8.13 -11.91 -1.46
N THR A 23 -8.55 -13.12 -1.78
CA THR A 23 -9.88 -13.40 -2.34
C THR A 23 -10.71 -14.36 -1.49
N GLU A 24 -10.06 -15.17 -0.67
CA GLU A 24 -10.71 -16.18 0.16
C GLU A 24 -11.22 -15.59 1.48
N ALA A 25 -12.44 -15.97 1.86
CA ALA A 25 -13.10 -15.46 3.08
C ALA A 25 -12.30 -15.75 4.36
N THR A 26 -11.71 -16.94 4.47
CA THR A 26 -10.90 -17.35 5.63
C THR A 26 -9.63 -16.51 5.76
N GLN A 27 -8.99 -16.20 4.64
CA GLN A 27 -7.80 -15.34 4.62
C GLN A 27 -8.14 -13.89 4.95
N ARG A 28 -9.29 -13.38 4.48
CA ARG A 28 -9.78 -12.05 4.85
C ARG A 28 -10.11 -11.95 6.34
N GLN A 29 -10.70 -12.99 6.93
CA GLN A 29 -10.93 -13.03 8.37
C GLN A 29 -9.62 -12.95 9.17
N ARG A 30 -8.59 -13.69 8.73
CA ARG A 30 -7.26 -13.60 9.34
C ARG A 30 -6.64 -12.21 9.18
N PHE A 31 -6.79 -11.60 8.01
CA PHE A 31 -6.33 -10.24 7.72
C PHE A 31 -6.99 -9.21 8.64
N ASP A 32 -8.32 -9.25 8.75
CA ASP A 32 -9.07 -8.36 9.63
C ASP A 32 -8.72 -8.58 11.11
N ALA A 33 -8.55 -9.82 11.54
CA ALA A 33 -8.15 -10.14 12.92
C ALA A 33 -6.75 -9.59 13.27
N LEU A 34 -5.79 -9.65 12.36
CA LEU A 34 -4.47 -9.06 12.56
C LEU A 34 -4.53 -7.53 12.62
N LEU A 35 -5.31 -6.89 11.76
CA LEU A 35 -5.52 -5.45 11.83
C LEU A 35 -6.20 -5.02 13.13
N GLU A 36 -7.20 -5.78 13.59
CA GLU A 36 -7.88 -5.50 14.87
C GLU A 36 -6.92 -5.59 16.05
N THR A 37 -5.99 -6.54 16.03
CA THR A 37 -5.08 -6.81 17.14
C THR A 37 -3.85 -5.89 17.14
N GLU A 38 -3.27 -5.62 15.98
CA GLU A 38 -1.96 -4.96 15.86
C GLU A 38 -2.01 -3.56 15.24
N HIS A 39 -3.13 -3.15 14.63
CA HIS A 39 -3.25 -1.82 14.03
C HIS A 39 -4.23 -0.94 14.82
N PHE A 40 -3.80 0.24 15.22
CA PHE A 40 -4.58 1.14 16.09
C PHE A 40 -5.95 1.57 15.53
N LEU A 41 -6.15 1.54 14.20
CA LEU A 41 -7.43 1.87 13.55
C LEU A 41 -8.28 0.64 13.22
N GLY A 42 -7.76 -0.58 13.38
CA GLY A 42 -8.46 -1.82 13.03
C GLY A 42 -8.80 -1.95 11.53
N PRO A 43 -9.64 -2.92 11.14
CA PRO A 43 -9.92 -3.24 9.73
C PRO A 43 -11.05 -2.42 9.10
N ARG A 44 -11.78 -1.62 9.85
CA ARG A 44 -12.96 -0.89 9.33
C ARG A 44 -12.55 0.27 8.43
N VAL A 45 -13.17 0.34 7.25
CA VAL A 45 -13.03 1.43 6.29
C VAL A 45 -14.40 1.81 5.73
N PRO A 46 -14.55 3.03 5.14
CA PRO A 46 -15.77 3.42 4.45
C PRO A 46 -16.18 2.42 3.38
N ALA A 47 -17.48 2.36 3.09
CA ALA A 47 -18.02 1.55 2.00
C ALA A 47 -17.47 2.02 0.63
N GLY A 48 -17.36 1.10 -0.31
CA GLY A 48 -16.84 1.33 -1.65
C GLY A 48 -15.87 0.23 -2.09
N ASP A 49 -15.16 0.47 -3.18
CA ASP A 49 -14.16 -0.46 -3.67
C ASP A 49 -13.04 -0.62 -2.65
N ARG A 50 -12.70 -1.88 -2.38
CA ARG A 50 -11.68 -2.28 -1.41
C ARG A 50 -10.78 -3.35 -2.02
N LEU A 51 -9.52 -3.33 -1.65
CA LEU A 51 -8.57 -4.35 -2.03
C LEU A 51 -7.63 -4.62 -0.85
N ASP A 52 -7.54 -5.90 -0.47
CA ASP A 52 -6.67 -6.39 0.59
C ASP A 52 -5.45 -7.04 -0.03
N GLN A 53 -4.28 -6.46 0.18
CA GLN A 53 -2.99 -7.02 -0.23
C GLN A 53 -2.26 -7.60 0.97
N VAL A 54 -1.58 -8.71 0.76
CA VAL A 54 -0.57 -9.23 1.68
C VAL A 54 0.78 -9.33 0.99
N ALA A 55 1.82 -8.99 1.70
CA ALA A 55 3.19 -9.27 1.32
C ALA A 55 3.65 -10.52 2.05
N GLU A 56 4.21 -11.47 1.31
CA GLU A 56 4.67 -12.76 1.82
C GLU A 56 6.16 -12.96 1.55
N GLN A 57 6.83 -13.57 2.51
CA GLN A 57 8.17 -14.14 2.35
C GLN A 57 8.17 -15.53 2.98
N ASN A 58 8.66 -16.51 2.25
CA ASN A 58 8.73 -17.92 2.71
C ASN A 58 7.37 -18.44 3.25
N GLY A 59 6.27 -18.06 2.61
CA GLY A 59 4.92 -18.46 3.01
C GLY A 59 4.36 -17.75 4.25
N GLN A 60 5.09 -16.77 4.83
CA GLN A 60 4.66 -15.98 5.97
C GLN A 60 4.18 -14.60 5.53
N TRP A 61 3.10 -14.11 6.13
CA TRP A 61 2.66 -12.74 5.94
C TRP A 61 3.59 -11.79 6.68
N VAL A 62 4.26 -10.92 5.94
CA VAL A 62 5.18 -9.91 6.48
C VAL A 62 4.64 -8.49 6.33
N GLY A 63 3.55 -8.32 5.61
CA GLY A 63 2.89 -7.03 5.46
C GLY A 63 1.43 -7.18 5.07
N LEU A 64 0.58 -6.30 5.60
CA LEU A 64 -0.83 -6.18 5.28
C LEU A 64 -1.09 -4.75 4.79
N LEU A 65 -1.75 -4.61 3.65
CA LEU A 65 -2.13 -3.32 3.07
C LEU A 65 -3.60 -3.34 2.69
N LEU A 66 -4.36 -2.40 3.22
CA LEU A 66 -5.77 -2.24 2.90
C LEU A 66 -5.94 -0.96 2.08
N TRP A 67 -6.47 -1.12 0.89
CA TRP A 67 -6.75 -0.03 -0.04
C TRP A 67 -8.25 0.16 -0.17
N CYS A 68 -8.70 1.40 -0.24
CA CYS A 68 -10.11 1.74 -0.39
C CYS A 68 -10.31 3.01 -1.21
N ALA A 69 -11.57 3.39 -1.42
CA ALA A 69 -11.92 4.65 -2.05
C ALA A 69 -11.36 5.84 -1.28
N PRO A 70 -10.95 6.93 -1.98
CA PRO A 70 -10.41 8.13 -1.35
C PRO A 70 -11.49 8.94 -0.67
N ALA A 71 -11.11 9.87 0.20
CA ALA A 71 -12.01 10.89 0.71
C ALA A 71 -12.54 11.78 -0.42
N LEU A 72 -13.83 12.14 -0.38
CA LEU A 72 -14.48 12.95 -1.42
C LEU A 72 -13.82 14.33 -1.55
N HIS A 73 -13.47 14.95 -0.43
CA HIS A 73 -12.83 16.25 -0.37
C HIS A 73 -11.61 16.18 0.55
N LEU A 74 -10.49 16.68 0.05
CA LEU A 74 -9.25 16.73 0.79
C LEU A 74 -8.43 17.94 0.31
N LYS A 75 -8.38 18.99 1.11
CA LYS A 75 -7.82 20.29 0.73
C LYS A 75 -6.44 20.19 0.10
N ASP A 76 -5.51 19.53 0.77
CA ASP A 76 -4.11 19.51 0.33
C ASP A 76 -3.92 18.61 -0.90
N ARG A 77 -4.56 17.45 -0.94
CA ARG A 77 -4.58 16.61 -2.13
C ARG A 77 -5.20 17.30 -3.32
N ASP A 78 -6.38 17.93 -3.14
CA ASP A 78 -7.10 18.59 -4.21
C ASP A 78 -6.30 19.76 -4.78
N ALA A 79 -5.60 20.50 -3.93
CA ALA A 79 -4.67 21.55 -4.34
C ALA A 79 -3.44 20.99 -5.08
N TRP A 80 -2.87 19.90 -4.58
CA TRP A 80 -1.71 19.27 -5.20
C TRP A 80 -2.01 18.69 -6.58
N VAL A 81 -3.16 17.99 -6.72
CA VAL A 81 -3.60 17.41 -8.00
C VAL A 81 -4.05 18.49 -9.00
N GLY A 82 -4.63 19.58 -8.52
CA GLY A 82 -5.02 20.74 -9.34
C GLY A 82 -6.24 20.51 -10.23
N TRP A 83 -7.05 19.50 -9.98
CA TRP A 83 -8.29 19.31 -10.72
C TRP A 83 -9.36 20.31 -10.31
N ASP A 84 -10.06 20.88 -11.30
CA ASP A 84 -11.29 21.62 -11.04
C ASP A 84 -12.39 20.70 -10.45
N PRO A 85 -13.46 21.25 -9.84
CA PRO A 85 -14.49 20.44 -9.19
C PRO A 85 -15.17 19.42 -10.10
N LEU A 86 -15.39 19.74 -11.37
CA LEU A 86 -16.03 18.82 -12.33
C LEU A 86 -15.08 17.68 -12.69
N THR A 87 -13.84 17.99 -13.02
CA THR A 87 -12.80 16.99 -13.31
C THR A 87 -12.57 16.07 -12.12
N ARG A 88 -12.52 16.64 -10.90
CA ARG A 88 -12.40 15.86 -9.67
C ARG A 88 -13.57 14.89 -9.52
N ALA A 89 -14.80 15.35 -9.66
CA ALA A 89 -15.98 14.50 -9.54
C ALA A 89 -15.96 13.32 -10.53
N GLN A 90 -15.45 13.55 -11.75
CA GLN A 90 -15.35 12.52 -12.77
C GLN A 90 -14.19 11.53 -12.57
N ARG A 91 -13.10 11.98 -11.97
CA ARG A 91 -11.83 11.24 -11.91
C ARG A 91 -11.41 10.79 -10.51
N LEU A 92 -12.18 11.10 -9.49
CA LEU A 92 -11.83 10.77 -8.10
C LEU A 92 -11.60 9.28 -7.89
N LYS A 93 -12.31 8.42 -8.61
CA LYS A 93 -12.11 6.96 -8.57
C LYS A 93 -10.72 6.50 -9.02
N LEU A 94 -9.98 7.37 -9.73
CA LEU A 94 -8.60 7.08 -10.15
C LEU A 94 -7.58 7.32 -9.02
N ILE A 95 -8.04 7.79 -7.87
CA ILE A 95 -7.25 7.89 -6.64
C ILE A 95 -7.69 6.77 -5.71
N VAL A 96 -6.73 6.08 -5.11
CA VAL A 96 -6.97 5.08 -4.07
C VAL A 96 -6.30 5.51 -2.77
N ASN A 97 -6.95 5.20 -1.66
CA ASN A 97 -6.40 5.48 -0.33
C ASN A 97 -5.83 4.21 0.29
N GLN A 98 -4.56 4.25 0.67
CA GLN A 98 -4.01 3.24 1.57
C GLN A 98 -4.50 3.54 2.98
N ALA A 99 -5.60 2.89 3.36
CA ALA A 99 -6.25 3.14 4.63
C ALA A 99 -5.54 2.46 5.80
N ARG A 100 -4.89 1.32 5.55
CA ARG A 100 -4.13 0.56 6.55
C ARG A 100 -2.86 0.00 5.94
N PHE A 101 -1.79 0.09 6.72
CA PHE A 101 -0.54 -0.60 6.47
C PHE A 101 0.00 -1.16 7.78
N LEU A 102 0.23 -2.45 7.83
CA LEU A 102 0.72 -3.14 9.00
C LEU A 102 1.90 -4.05 8.61
N VAL A 103 3.01 -3.91 9.31
CA VAL A 103 4.05 -4.94 9.39
C VAL A 103 3.85 -5.65 10.73
N PRO A 104 3.42 -6.93 10.74
CA PRO A 104 3.22 -7.67 12.00
C PRO A 104 4.46 -7.64 12.87
N ASP A 105 4.28 -7.60 14.18
CA ASP A 105 5.39 -7.49 15.14
C ASP A 105 6.45 -8.59 14.95
N ALA A 106 6.01 -9.81 14.66
CA ALA A 106 6.89 -10.95 14.41
C ALA A 106 7.77 -10.81 13.15
N ALA A 107 7.39 -9.95 12.20
CA ALA A 107 8.09 -9.76 10.93
C ALA A 107 9.00 -8.51 10.92
N ARG A 108 8.90 -7.64 11.92
CA ARG A 108 9.61 -6.35 11.94
C ARG A 108 11.12 -6.51 11.82
N ARG A 109 11.68 -5.82 10.84
CA ARG A 109 13.12 -5.67 10.63
C ARG A 109 13.43 -4.40 9.83
N PRO A 110 14.69 -3.92 9.84
CA PRO A 110 15.08 -2.73 9.08
C PRO A 110 14.71 -2.84 7.58
N ASN A 111 14.23 -1.75 7.00
CA ASN A 111 13.89 -1.57 5.59
C ASN A 111 12.73 -2.43 5.05
N LEU A 112 12.15 -3.34 5.83
CA LEU A 112 11.07 -4.20 5.36
C LEU A 112 9.83 -3.38 4.98
N ALA A 113 9.43 -2.41 5.78
CA ALA A 113 8.26 -1.59 5.51
C ALA A 113 8.36 -0.85 4.17
N SER A 114 9.49 -0.21 3.88
CA SER A 114 9.70 0.48 2.61
C SER A 114 9.77 -0.46 1.41
N GLN A 115 10.34 -1.65 1.58
CA GLN A 115 10.35 -2.69 0.55
C GLN A 115 8.94 -3.20 0.23
N ILE A 116 8.13 -3.44 1.25
CA ILE A 116 6.73 -3.84 1.09
C ILE A 116 5.94 -2.75 0.37
N LEU A 117 6.07 -1.50 0.82
CA LEU A 117 5.37 -0.37 0.20
C LEU A 117 5.72 -0.23 -1.27
N ALA A 118 7.00 -0.31 -1.63
CA ALA A 118 7.44 -0.22 -3.01
C ALA A 118 6.86 -1.36 -3.87
N ALA A 119 6.94 -2.59 -3.40
CA ALA A 119 6.41 -3.76 -4.11
C ALA A 119 4.87 -3.72 -4.24
N ALA A 120 4.17 -3.36 -3.17
CA ALA A 120 2.71 -3.28 -3.14
C ALA A 120 2.18 -2.17 -4.05
N THR A 121 2.82 -1.00 -4.04
CA THR A 121 2.45 0.13 -4.90
C THR A 121 2.69 -0.21 -6.37
N ALA A 122 3.80 -0.88 -6.69
CA ALA A 122 4.08 -1.32 -8.06
C ALA A 122 3.06 -2.34 -8.59
N ALA A 123 2.58 -3.25 -7.74
CA ALA A 123 1.60 -4.27 -8.10
C ALA A 123 0.16 -3.74 -8.14
N LEU A 124 -0.12 -2.65 -7.45
CA LEU A 124 -1.47 -2.13 -7.22
C LEU A 124 -2.28 -1.85 -8.50
N PRO A 125 -1.76 -1.16 -9.53
CA PRO A 125 -2.56 -0.84 -10.71
C PRO A 125 -3.14 -2.07 -11.41
N ASP A 126 -2.34 -3.09 -11.65
CA ASP A 126 -2.78 -4.32 -12.32
C ASP A 126 -3.72 -5.13 -11.43
N GLN A 127 -3.44 -5.23 -10.15
CA GLN A 127 -4.27 -5.94 -9.19
C GLN A 127 -5.62 -5.25 -8.99
N TRP A 128 -5.65 -3.93 -8.90
CA TRP A 128 -6.88 -3.16 -8.82
C TRP A 128 -7.71 -3.30 -10.08
N PHE A 129 -7.08 -3.21 -11.25
CA PHE A 129 -7.75 -3.41 -12.53
C PHE A 129 -8.39 -4.80 -12.64
N ALA A 130 -7.68 -5.85 -12.22
CA ALA A 130 -8.21 -7.22 -12.25
C ALA A 130 -9.46 -7.39 -11.38
N HIS A 131 -9.59 -6.63 -10.28
CA HIS A 131 -10.71 -6.73 -9.35
C HIS A 131 -11.86 -5.75 -9.64
N HIS A 132 -11.55 -4.57 -10.15
CA HIS A 132 -12.52 -3.46 -10.25
C HIS A 132 -12.72 -2.94 -11.68
N GLY A 133 -11.93 -3.39 -12.66
CA GLY A 133 -12.09 -3.05 -14.07
C GLY A 133 -11.55 -1.67 -14.46
N TYR A 134 -10.81 -1.00 -13.60
CA TYR A 134 -10.09 0.26 -13.88
C TYR A 134 -8.81 0.31 -13.06
N ALA A 135 -7.81 1.06 -13.54
CA ALA A 135 -6.54 1.21 -12.85
C ALA A 135 -6.44 2.59 -12.16
N PRO A 136 -5.99 2.66 -10.91
CA PRO A 136 -5.71 3.93 -10.26
C PRO A 136 -4.50 4.63 -10.89
N LEU A 137 -4.51 5.96 -10.87
CA LEU A 137 -3.40 6.81 -11.29
C LEU A 137 -2.60 7.33 -10.11
N LEU A 138 -3.23 7.45 -8.94
CA LEU A 138 -2.63 8.02 -7.74
C LEU A 138 -3.03 7.19 -6.53
N ALA A 139 -2.08 6.96 -5.64
CA ALA A 139 -2.31 6.43 -4.31
C ALA A 139 -2.05 7.52 -3.27
N GLU A 140 -2.92 7.61 -2.28
CA GLU A 140 -2.76 8.51 -1.15
C GLU A 140 -2.76 7.74 0.18
N THR A 141 -2.18 8.34 1.21
CA THR A 141 -2.24 7.83 2.58
C THR A 141 -2.11 8.99 3.55
N PHE A 142 -2.52 8.75 4.79
CA PHE A 142 -2.39 9.70 5.88
C PHE A 142 -1.44 9.11 6.92
N THR A 143 -0.48 9.90 7.35
CA THR A 143 0.42 9.56 8.45
C THR A 143 0.21 10.57 9.57
N ASP A 144 0.21 10.08 10.80
CA ASP A 144 0.26 10.95 11.98
C ASP A 144 1.72 11.36 12.21
N PRO A 145 2.10 12.63 11.99
CA PRO A 145 3.49 13.05 12.14
C PRO A 145 4.00 12.97 13.58
N GLU A 146 3.10 12.98 14.57
CA GLU A 146 3.47 12.81 15.98
C GLU A 146 3.80 11.34 16.31
N ALA A 147 3.08 10.40 15.70
CA ALA A 147 3.28 8.96 15.91
C ALA A 147 4.32 8.36 14.95
N HIS A 148 4.36 8.84 13.69
CA HIS A 148 5.21 8.27 12.63
C HIS A 148 5.75 9.37 11.71
N ALA A 149 7.07 9.45 11.57
CA ALA A 149 7.74 10.41 10.70
C ALA A 149 7.54 10.18 9.19
N GLY A 150 6.80 9.12 8.80
CA GLY A 150 6.58 8.77 7.39
C GLY A 150 7.84 8.31 6.66
N THR A 151 8.87 7.86 7.39
CA THR A 151 10.19 7.51 6.83
C THR A 151 10.09 6.38 5.81
N CYS A 152 9.29 5.34 6.08
CA CYS A 152 9.11 4.21 5.17
C CYS A 152 8.42 4.64 3.86
N TYR A 153 7.50 5.59 3.90
CA TYR A 153 6.85 6.16 2.72
C TYR A 153 7.83 6.96 1.87
N LYS A 154 8.61 7.83 2.49
CA LYS A 154 9.66 8.59 1.79
C LYS A 154 10.68 7.66 1.14
N ALA A 155 11.12 6.62 1.86
CA ALA A 155 12.05 5.62 1.34
C ALA A 155 11.46 4.80 0.18
N ALA A 156 10.13 4.62 0.13
CA ALA A 156 9.41 3.98 -0.96
C ALA A 156 9.05 4.94 -2.12
N GLY A 157 9.48 6.19 -2.06
CA GLY A 157 9.27 7.17 -3.13
C GLY A 157 7.96 7.95 -3.05
N TRP A 158 7.23 7.87 -1.93
CA TRP A 158 6.03 8.67 -1.72
C TRP A 158 6.38 10.14 -1.43
N ILE A 159 5.51 11.05 -1.88
CA ILE A 159 5.72 12.48 -1.81
C ILE A 159 4.77 13.09 -0.78
N PRO A 160 5.25 13.90 0.18
CA PRO A 160 4.36 14.63 1.08
C PRO A 160 3.62 15.71 0.29
N ALA A 161 2.30 15.77 0.45
CA ALA A 161 1.43 16.72 -0.26
C ALA A 161 0.81 17.79 0.66
N GLY A 162 0.98 17.67 1.97
CA GLY A 162 0.48 18.59 2.97
C GLY A 162 0.61 18.05 4.38
#